data_2f83df208516103d36c1fec59cb08dbd
#
_entry.id   2f83df208516103d36c1fec59cb08dbd
#
_cell.length_a   1.000
_cell.length_b   1.000
_cell.length_c   1.000
_cell.angle_alpha   90.00
_cell.angle_beta   90.00
_cell.angle_gamma   90.00
#
_symmetry.space_group_name_H-M   'P 1'
#
loop_
_entity.id
_entity.type
_entity.pdbx_description
1 polymer ?
#
loop_
_entity_poly.entity_id
_entity_poly.type
_entity_poly.pdbx_seq_one_letter_code
_entity_poly.pdbx_strand_id
1 'polypeptide(L)'
;MAYLNGNAVPRLLEGRTLAVKWLGTLLSVASGVTLGLEAPLVHIGACVASLSADAAGRAWEVSYRAAERVAEWRSGESGGEQEHEQLLLSSSKSPKRRRSRFVPILQSDAERREFCSAGVAAGLAAAFGAPIGGVLFAMEEASTHWSRKVGWRCFLAATASAVTLNQLNFRAFGTLHFSGLAPLSTLEWAHQLPLLALVAALGGLVGAGFQALHRSAARRARRKRATAAAFVARAAATSAAIVLAMFALSLAAGT
;
A
#
# COMPACT_ATOMS: atom_id res chain seq x y z
N MET A 1 -7.28 -1.76 4.61
CA MET A 1 -8.70 -2.10 4.32
C MET A 1 -9.67 -1.08 4.92
N ALA A 2 -9.80 -0.91 6.26
CA ALA A 2 -10.82 -0.01 6.85
C ALA A 2 -10.82 1.43 6.25
N TYR A 3 -9.66 2.03 6.05
CA TYR A 3 -9.52 3.37 5.46
C TYR A 3 -10.02 3.43 4.01
N LEU A 4 -9.69 2.44 3.19
CA LEU A 4 -10.12 2.38 1.79
C LEU A 4 -11.63 2.16 1.66
N ASN A 5 -12.24 1.56 2.68
CA ASN A 5 -13.68 1.33 2.79
C ASN A 5 -14.45 2.52 3.41
N GLY A 6 -13.81 3.68 3.54
CA GLY A 6 -14.45 4.91 3.98
C GLY A 6 -14.34 5.23 5.46
N ASN A 7 -13.78 4.35 6.28
CA ASN A 7 -13.62 4.61 7.71
C ASN A 7 -12.41 5.53 7.96
N ALA A 8 -12.64 6.63 8.67
CA ALA A 8 -11.55 7.50 9.11
C ALA A 8 -10.78 6.83 10.25
N VAL A 9 -9.54 6.42 9.98
CA VAL A 9 -8.64 5.87 11.00
C VAL A 9 -7.52 6.89 11.23
N PRO A 10 -7.48 7.57 12.39
CA PRO A 10 -6.48 8.57 12.67
C PRO A 10 -5.08 7.95 12.72
N ARG A 11 -4.09 8.67 12.24
CA ARG A 11 -2.66 8.30 12.28
C ARG A 11 -2.26 7.03 11.50
N LEU A 12 -3.14 6.49 10.66
CA LEU A 12 -2.85 5.26 9.92
C LEU A 12 -1.80 5.45 8.83
N LEU A 13 -1.81 6.59 8.14
CA LEU A 13 -0.99 6.89 6.96
C LEU A 13 0.02 8.03 7.22
N GLU A 14 0.46 8.18 8.45
CA GLU A 14 1.48 9.18 8.84
C GLU A 14 2.90 8.70 8.57
N GLY A 15 3.84 9.64 8.40
CA GLY A 15 5.27 9.34 8.22
C GLY A 15 5.89 8.55 9.38
N ARG A 16 5.42 8.76 10.61
CA ARG A 16 5.82 7.96 11.78
C ARG A 16 5.41 6.50 11.65
N THR A 17 4.19 6.25 11.18
CA THR A 17 3.68 4.89 10.94
C THR A 17 4.49 4.21 9.84
N LEU A 18 4.82 4.93 8.77
CA LEU A 18 5.69 4.45 7.70
C LEU A 18 7.07 4.04 8.26
N ALA A 19 7.72 4.90 9.02
CA ALA A 19 9.06 4.63 9.58
C ALA A 19 9.05 3.40 10.51
N VAL A 20 8.08 3.32 11.42
CA VAL A 20 7.95 2.19 12.35
C VAL A 20 7.66 0.89 11.59
N LYS A 21 6.79 0.93 10.58
CA LYS A 21 6.49 -0.24 9.74
C LYS A 21 7.71 -0.69 8.93
N TRP A 22 8.41 0.24 8.32
CA TRP A 22 9.60 -0.04 7.53
C TRP A 22 10.71 -0.67 8.38
N LEU A 23 11.08 -0.04 9.51
CA LEU A 23 12.08 -0.56 10.43
C LEU A 23 11.64 -1.90 11.04
N GLY A 24 10.38 -2.00 11.47
CA GLY A 24 9.85 -3.24 12.05
C GLY A 24 9.86 -4.40 11.07
N THR A 25 9.56 -4.17 9.80
CA THR A 25 9.61 -5.19 8.75
C THR A 25 11.06 -5.61 8.49
N LEU A 26 11.98 -4.64 8.39
CA LEU A 26 13.39 -4.91 8.17
C LEU A 26 14.00 -5.75 9.31
N LEU A 27 13.74 -5.37 10.56
CA LEU A 27 14.20 -6.11 11.73
C LEU A 27 13.57 -7.50 11.83
N SER A 28 12.28 -7.62 11.49
CA SER A 28 11.57 -8.91 11.50
C SER A 28 12.16 -9.90 10.48
N VAL A 29 12.46 -9.42 9.28
CA VAL A 29 13.10 -10.26 8.24
C VAL A 29 14.53 -10.60 8.62
N ALA A 30 15.30 -9.63 9.10
CA ALA A 30 16.70 -9.83 9.52
C ALA A 30 16.82 -10.82 10.70
N SER A 31 15.78 -10.93 11.55
CA SER A 31 15.76 -11.89 12.67
C SER A 31 15.49 -13.34 12.24
N GLY A 32 15.24 -13.62 10.95
CA GLY A 32 14.93 -14.96 10.45
C GLY A 32 13.57 -15.52 10.86
N VAL A 33 12.69 -14.69 11.42
CA VAL A 33 11.32 -15.11 11.75
C VAL A 33 10.52 -15.31 10.46
N THR A 34 9.81 -16.44 10.37
CA THR A 34 8.96 -16.79 9.21
C THR A 34 7.69 -15.95 9.14
N LEU A 35 7.86 -14.65 8.97
CA LEU A 35 6.78 -13.69 8.79
C LEU A 35 6.78 -13.19 7.35
N GLY A 36 5.60 -13.18 6.73
CA GLY A 36 5.41 -12.69 5.37
C GLY A 36 5.65 -11.18 5.27
N LEU A 37 6.20 -10.76 4.13
CA LEU A 37 6.44 -9.35 3.79
C LEU A 37 5.20 -8.66 3.23
N GLU A 38 4.20 -9.41 2.81
CA GLU A 38 3.09 -8.92 2.00
C GLU A 38 2.26 -7.86 2.73
N ALA A 39 1.79 -8.17 3.93
CA ALA A 39 0.96 -7.25 4.69
C ALA A 39 1.69 -5.95 5.10
N PRO A 40 2.96 -5.98 5.56
CA PRO A 40 3.73 -4.76 5.76
C PRO A 40 3.93 -3.94 4.49
N LEU A 41 4.28 -4.58 3.34
CA LEU A 41 4.54 -3.86 2.09
C LEU A 41 3.29 -3.20 1.51
N VAL A 42 2.13 -3.85 1.60
CA VAL A 42 0.83 -3.25 1.27
C VAL A 42 0.59 -1.97 2.06
N HIS A 43 0.84 -1.98 3.36
CA HIS A 43 0.65 -0.80 4.20
C HIS A 43 1.71 0.28 3.95
N ILE A 44 2.97 -0.11 3.77
CA ILE A 44 4.06 0.80 3.39
C ILE A 44 3.72 1.50 2.06
N GLY A 45 3.28 0.75 1.05
CA GLY A 45 2.85 1.30 -0.23
C GLY A 45 1.70 2.31 -0.09
N ALA A 46 0.69 2.01 0.72
CA ALA A 46 -0.40 2.94 1.01
C ALA A 46 0.08 4.22 1.71
N CYS A 47 1.01 4.10 2.68
CA CYS A 47 1.61 5.26 3.37
C CYS A 47 2.42 6.13 2.40
N VAL A 48 3.26 5.52 1.57
CA VAL A 48 4.07 6.24 0.58
C VAL A 48 3.17 6.98 -0.41
N ALA A 49 2.13 6.34 -0.93
CA ALA A 49 1.19 6.97 -1.84
C ALA A 49 0.42 8.14 -1.18
N SER A 50 0.00 7.99 0.07
CA SER A 50 -0.66 9.07 0.81
C SER A 50 0.28 10.27 1.01
N LEU A 51 1.51 10.02 1.46
CA LEU A 51 2.51 11.07 1.69
C LEU A 51 2.96 11.76 0.40
N SER A 52 3.10 11.00 -0.70
CA SER A 52 3.44 11.56 -2.01
C SER A 52 2.31 12.41 -2.57
N ALA A 53 1.05 12.01 -2.39
CA ALA A 53 -0.11 12.83 -2.76
C ALA A 53 -0.16 14.15 -1.96
N ASP A 54 0.09 14.11 -0.65
CA ASP A 54 0.18 15.29 0.19
C ASP A 54 1.34 16.22 -0.21
N ALA A 55 2.49 15.65 -0.56
CA ALA A 55 3.65 16.41 -1.03
C ALA A 55 3.39 17.06 -2.40
N ALA A 56 2.81 16.33 -3.33
CA ALA A 56 2.42 16.83 -4.64
C ALA A 56 1.37 17.96 -4.54
N GLY A 57 0.39 17.80 -3.65
CA GLY A 57 -0.62 18.83 -3.38
C GLY A 57 0.01 20.12 -2.85
N ARG A 58 0.95 20.04 -1.90
CA ARG A 58 1.69 21.19 -1.39
C ARG A 58 2.56 21.85 -2.44
N ALA A 59 3.29 21.05 -3.22
CA ALA A 59 4.13 21.57 -4.30
C ALA A 59 3.30 22.32 -5.36
N TRP A 60 2.15 21.76 -5.72
CA TRP A 60 1.21 22.42 -6.63
C TRP A 60 0.69 23.74 -6.08
N GLU A 61 0.30 23.79 -4.80
CA GLU A 61 -0.19 25.01 -4.16
C GLU A 61 0.89 26.10 -4.15
N VAL A 62 2.13 25.74 -3.86
CA VAL A 62 3.27 26.68 -3.89
C VAL A 62 3.51 27.19 -5.30
N SER A 63 3.53 26.32 -6.32
CA SER A 63 3.73 26.73 -7.72
C SER A 63 2.61 27.61 -8.24
N TYR A 64 1.36 27.29 -7.87
CA TYR A 64 0.20 28.08 -8.22
C TYR A 64 0.26 29.49 -7.63
N ARG A 65 0.56 29.60 -6.32
CA ARG A 65 0.74 30.90 -5.65
C ARG A 65 1.92 31.71 -6.23
N ALA A 66 2.96 31.03 -6.67
CA ALA A 66 4.07 31.69 -7.34
C ALA A 66 3.64 32.24 -8.71
N ALA A 67 2.90 31.45 -9.48
CA ALA A 67 2.36 31.89 -10.78
C ALA A 67 1.37 33.07 -10.66
N GLU A 68 0.49 33.05 -9.63
CA GLU A 68 -0.40 34.18 -9.34
C GLU A 68 0.40 35.45 -9.04
N ARG A 69 1.44 35.38 -8.20
CA ARG A 69 2.30 36.55 -7.91
C ARG A 69 2.99 37.09 -9.15
N VAL A 70 3.48 36.23 -10.02
CA VAL A 70 4.11 36.67 -11.31
C VAL A 70 3.08 37.30 -12.22
N ALA A 71 1.86 36.80 -12.28
CA ALA A 71 0.77 37.39 -13.05
C ALA A 71 0.35 38.76 -12.50
N GLU A 72 0.24 38.90 -11.18
CA GLU A 72 -0.03 40.18 -10.51
C GLU A 72 1.09 41.21 -10.77
N TRP A 73 2.35 40.78 -10.68
CA TRP A 73 3.49 41.65 -10.99
C TRP A 73 3.46 42.13 -12.46
N ARG A 74 3.19 41.22 -13.40
CA ARG A 74 3.12 41.55 -14.84
C ARG A 74 1.93 42.45 -15.17
N SER A 75 0.80 42.31 -14.50
CA SER A 75 -0.38 43.18 -14.67
C SER A 75 -0.15 44.57 -14.06
N GLY A 76 0.61 44.67 -12.96
CA GLY A 76 1.00 45.96 -12.37
C GLY A 76 1.96 46.79 -13.26
N GLU A 77 2.77 46.13 -14.06
CA GLU A 77 3.70 46.82 -15.00
C GLU A 77 2.99 47.35 -16.25
N SER A 78 1.88 46.73 -16.66
CA SER A 78 1.07 47.18 -17.83
C SER A 78 -0.07 48.15 -17.47
N GLY A 79 -0.29 48.42 -16.19
CA GLY A 79 -1.48 49.12 -15.67
C GLY A 79 -1.37 50.64 -15.52
N GLY A 80 -0.29 51.26 -15.99
CA GLY A 80 -0.08 52.70 -15.79
C GLY A 80 -0.98 53.63 -16.63
N GLU A 81 -1.64 53.15 -17.66
CA GLU A 81 -2.42 54.05 -18.57
C GLU A 81 -3.91 53.72 -18.72
N GLN A 82 -4.39 52.59 -18.24
CA GLN A 82 -5.81 52.20 -18.42
C GLN A 82 -6.64 52.26 -17.14
N GLU A 83 -6.08 52.50 -15.98
CA GLU A 83 -6.77 52.45 -14.69
C GLU A 83 -7.67 53.68 -14.45
N HIS A 84 -7.43 54.80 -15.11
CA HIS A 84 -8.22 56.04 -14.93
C HIS A 84 -9.57 56.00 -15.62
N GLU A 85 -9.73 55.23 -16.69
CA GLU A 85 -10.99 55.12 -17.44
C GLU A 85 -11.93 54.04 -16.88
N GLN A 86 -11.40 52.98 -16.26
CA GLN A 86 -12.22 51.90 -15.66
C GLN A 86 -12.76 52.24 -14.27
N LEU A 87 -12.16 53.17 -13.54
CA LEU A 87 -12.65 53.62 -12.22
C LEU A 87 -13.97 54.36 -12.29
N LEU A 88 -14.27 54.99 -13.40
CA LEU A 88 -15.50 55.71 -13.62
C LEU A 88 -16.70 54.84 -14.04
N LEU A 89 -16.45 53.62 -14.51
CA LEU A 89 -17.48 52.70 -15.01
C LEU A 89 -17.84 51.54 -14.06
N SER A 90 -17.09 51.32 -12.98
CA SER A 90 -17.27 50.14 -12.11
C SER A 90 -17.70 50.40 -10.68
N SER A 91 -18.57 51.43 -10.47
CA SER A 91 -19.19 51.65 -9.15
C SER A 91 -20.18 50.56 -8.72
N SER A 92 -20.24 49.40 -9.36
CA SER A 92 -21.25 48.41 -9.07
C SER A 92 -20.92 46.93 -9.28
N LYS A 93 -19.70 46.49 -9.11
CA LYS A 93 -19.50 45.05 -8.90
C LYS A 93 -18.09 44.79 -8.33
N SER A 94 -18.03 44.55 -7.02
CA SER A 94 -16.92 43.86 -6.38
C SER A 94 -16.50 42.66 -7.23
N PRO A 95 -15.24 42.55 -7.67
CA PRO A 95 -14.77 41.36 -8.38
C PRO A 95 -14.91 40.17 -7.42
N LYS A 96 -15.94 39.37 -7.61
CA LYS A 96 -16.00 38.05 -6.97
C LYS A 96 -14.71 37.36 -7.35
N ARG A 97 -13.75 37.38 -6.43
CA ARG A 97 -12.50 36.66 -6.49
C ARG A 97 -12.82 35.26 -7.01
N ARG A 98 -12.52 35.03 -8.28
CA ARG A 98 -12.73 33.73 -8.93
C ARG A 98 -11.74 32.79 -8.25
N ARG A 99 -12.15 32.28 -7.06
CA ARG A 99 -11.43 31.18 -6.42
C ARG A 99 -11.27 30.12 -7.49
N SER A 100 -10.05 29.98 -7.98
CA SER A 100 -9.77 29.02 -9.02
C SER A 100 -10.25 27.66 -8.52
N ARG A 101 -11.20 27.13 -9.27
CA ARG A 101 -11.89 25.86 -8.99
C ARG A 101 -10.94 24.64 -9.15
N PHE A 102 -9.63 24.89 -9.30
CA PHE A 102 -8.64 23.89 -9.70
C PHE A 102 -7.84 23.31 -8.53
N VAL A 103 -7.97 23.84 -7.32
CA VAL A 103 -7.08 23.48 -6.19
C VAL A 103 -7.48 22.24 -5.36
N PRO A 104 -8.67 21.67 -5.38
CA PRO A 104 -8.97 20.62 -4.39
C PRO A 104 -8.94 19.18 -4.90
N ILE A 105 -8.45 18.88 -6.10
CA ILE A 105 -8.51 17.49 -6.59
C ILE A 105 -7.68 16.54 -5.71
N LEU A 106 -6.51 16.98 -5.26
CA LEU A 106 -5.63 16.21 -4.36
C LEU A 106 -5.99 16.34 -2.87
N GLN A 107 -6.89 17.25 -2.51
CA GLN A 107 -7.34 17.46 -1.12
C GLN A 107 -8.63 16.71 -0.78
N SER A 108 -9.28 16.10 -1.77
CA SER A 108 -10.46 15.27 -1.53
C SER A 108 -10.08 13.94 -0.90
N ASP A 109 -10.76 13.56 0.20
CA ASP A 109 -10.59 12.24 0.82
C ASP A 109 -10.82 11.08 -0.15
N ALA A 110 -11.68 11.26 -1.15
CA ALA A 110 -11.93 10.27 -2.19
C ALA A 110 -10.69 10.07 -3.08
N GLU A 111 -10.10 11.14 -3.58
CA GLU A 111 -8.86 11.09 -4.39
C GLU A 111 -7.70 10.48 -3.58
N ARG A 112 -7.57 10.86 -2.31
CA ARG A 112 -6.55 10.31 -1.43
C ARG A 112 -6.67 8.79 -1.26
N ARG A 113 -7.91 8.26 -1.15
CA ARG A 113 -8.16 6.81 -1.12
C ARG A 113 -7.79 6.14 -2.44
N GLU A 114 -8.08 6.79 -3.58
CA GLU A 114 -7.67 6.27 -4.89
C GLU A 114 -6.14 6.16 -5.01
N PHE A 115 -5.38 7.16 -4.52
CA PHE A 115 -3.91 7.09 -4.46
C PHE A 115 -3.42 6.02 -3.50
N CYS A 116 -4.07 5.86 -2.34
CA CYS A 116 -3.74 4.78 -1.41
C CYS A 116 -3.97 3.39 -2.04
N SER A 117 -5.05 3.21 -2.81
CA SER A 117 -5.30 1.96 -3.55
C SER A 117 -4.19 1.67 -4.57
N ALA A 118 -3.71 2.71 -5.27
CA ALA A 118 -2.57 2.58 -6.17
C ALA A 118 -1.27 2.20 -5.42
N GLY A 119 -1.05 2.78 -4.23
CA GLY A 119 0.07 2.42 -3.36
C GLY A 119 -0.01 0.98 -2.84
N VAL A 120 -1.21 0.50 -2.50
CA VAL A 120 -1.45 -0.91 -2.13
C VAL A 120 -1.06 -1.84 -3.28
N ALA A 121 -1.52 -1.53 -4.51
CA ALA A 121 -1.18 -2.31 -5.70
C ALA A 121 0.34 -2.34 -5.96
N ALA A 122 1.01 -1.19 -5.82
CA ALA A 122 2.46 -1.08 -5.98
C ALA A 122 3.23 -1.85 -4.91
N GLY A 123 2.80 -1.78 -3.64
CA GLY A 123 3.42 -2.51 -2.53
C GLY A 123 3.32 -4.03 -2.72
N LEU A 124 2.17 -4.51 -3.19
CA LEU A 124 2.00 -5.93 -3.47
C LEU A 124 2.78 -6.37 -4.72
N ALA A 125 2.79 -5.55 -5.77
CA ALA A 125 3.60 -5.79 -6.95
C ALA A 125 5.10 -5.89 -6.60
N ALA A 126 5.56 -5.07 -5.65
CA ALA A 126 6.92 -5.14 -5.11
C ALA A 126 7.18 -6.46 -4.37
N ALA A 127 6.21 -6.93 -3.57
CA ALA A 127 6.35 -8.15 -2.78
C ALA A 127 6.47 -9.41 -3.65
N PHE A 128 5.67 -9.49 -4.70
CA PHE A 128 5.54 -10.70 -5.52
C PHE A 128 6.16 -10.59 -6.93
N GLY A 129 6.64 -9.42 -7.33
CA GLY A 129 7.08 -9.17 -8.71
C GLY A 129 5.95 -9.30 -9.75
N ALA A 130 4.69 -9.18 -9.31
CA ALA A 130 3.50 -9.43 -10.11
C ALA A 130 2.61 -8.18 -10.20
N PRO A 131 2.81 -7.31 -11.20
CA PRO A 131 2.04 -6.06 -11.32
C PRO A 131 0.54 -6.32 -11.51
N ILE A 132 0.16 -7.30 -12.32
CA ILE A 132 -1.25 -7.66 -12.53
C ILE A 132 -1.87 -8.20 -11.23
N GLY A 133 -1.15 -9.07 -10.51
CA GLY A 133 -1.59 -9.58 -9.20
C GLY A 133 -1.79 -8.48 -8.17
N GLY A 134 -0.92 -7.46 -8.17
CA GLY A 134 -1.07 -6.28 -7.32
C GLY A 134 -2.34 -5.47 -7.60
N VAL A 135 -2.69 -5.29 -8.88
CA VAL A 135 -3.92 -4.60 -9.29
C VAL A 135 -5.17 -5.40 -8.90
N LEU A 136 -5.18 -6.71 -9.17
CA LEU A 136 -6.29 -7.58 -8.82
C LEU A 136 -6.52 -7.62 -7.31
N PHE A 137 -5.47 -7.74 -6.51
CA PHE A 137 -5.56 -7.67 -5.06
C PHE A 137 -6.15 -6.34 -4.57
N ALA A 138 -5.67 -5.21 -5.13
CA ALA A 138 -6.18 -3.90 -4.76
C ALA A 138 -7.68 -3.76 -5.10
N MET A 139 -8.12 -4.38 -6.20
CA MET A 139 -9.51 -4.39 -6.64
C MET A 139 -10.40 -5.27 -5.73
N GLU A 140 -9.96 -6.49 -5.41
CA GLU A 140 -10.79 -7.49 -4.74
C GLU A 140 -10.77 -7.34 -3.22
N GLU A 141 -9.57 -7.13 -2.64
CA GLU A 141 -9.37 -7.18 -1.19
C GLU A 141 -9.26 -5.81 -0.54
N ALA A 142 -8.73 -4.82 -1.25
CA ALA A 142 -8.37 -3.55 -0.65
C ALA A 142 -9.46 -2.49 -0.79
N SER A 143 -10.16 -2.40 -1.93
CA SER A 143 -11.02 -1.29 -2.30
C SER A 143 -12.46 -1.72 -2.54
N THR A 144 -13.41 -1.10 -1.84
CA THR A 144 -14.85 -1.33 -2.08
C THR A 144 -15.39 -0.50 -3.24
N HIS A 145 -14.74 0.61 -3.58
CA HIS A 145 -15.09 1.46 -4.71
C HIS A 145 -14.04 1.38 -5.80
N TRP A 146 -14.41 0.80 -6.94
CA TRP A 146 -13.53 0.63 -8.07
C TRP A 146 -14.05 1.39 -9.28
N SER A 147 -13.20 2.22 -9.88
CA SER A 147 -13.47 2.89 -11.13
C SER A 147 -12.36 2.59 -12.15
N ARG A 148 -12.65 2.80 -13.42
CA ARG A 148 -11.64 2.65 -14.48
C ARG A 148 -10.42 3.53 -14.25
N LYS A 149 -10.62 4.73 -13.70
CA LYS A 149 -9.57 5.69 -13.32
C LYS A 149 -8.65 5.09 -12.23
N VAL A 150 -9.22 4.49 -11.19
CA VAL A 150 -8.48 3.81 -10.13
C VAL A 150 -7.68 2.63 -10.69
N GLY A 151 -8.30 1.82 -11.56
CA GLY A 151 -7.65 0.69 -12.22
C GLY A 151 -6.39 1.10 -12.97
N TRP A 152 -6.43 2.17 -13.77
CA TRP A 152 -5.26 2.70 -14.47
C TRP A 152 -4.18 3.21 -13.52
N ARG A 153 -4.55 3.93 -12.47
CA ARG A 153 -3.60 4.40 -11.45
C ARG A 153 -2.90 3.23 -10.75
N CYS A 154 -3.66 2.20 -10.37
CA CYS A 154 -3.11 0.98 -9.76
C CYS A 154 -2.17 0.25 -10.71
N PHE A 155 -2.56 0.12 -11.97
CA PHE A 155 -1.74 -0.54 -12.98
C PHE A 155 -0.42 0.18 -13.22
N LEU A 156 -0.45 1.50 -13.41
CA LEU A 156 0.77 2.30 -13.61
C LEU A 156 1.68 2.22 -12.39
N ALA A 157 1.12 2.35 -11.17
CA ALA A 157 1.90 2.29 -9.93
C ALA A 157 2.52 0.89 -9.71
N ALA A 158 1.77 -0.18 -9.95
CA ALA A 158 2.24 -1.56 -9.83
C ALA A 158 3.32 -1.88 -10.87
N THR A 159 3.13 -1.45 -12.11
CA THR A 159 4.12 -1.65 -13.19
C THR A 159 5.39 -0.86 -12.91
N ALA A 160 5.27 0.41 -12.52
CA ALA A 160 6.43 1.24 -12.16
C ALA A 160 7.23 0.62 -11.00
N SER A 161 6.55 0.10 -9.98
CA SER A 161 7.17 -0.60 -8.86
C SER A 161 7.96 -1.84 -9.31
N ALA A 162 7.34 -2.70 -10.11
CA ALA A 162 7.97 -3.92 -10.62
C ALA A 162 9.18 -3.60 -11.53
N VAL A 163 9.05 -2.61 -12.43
CA VAL A 163 10.13 -2.17 -13.31
C VAL A 163 11.30 -1.62 -12.48
N THR A 164 11.02 -0.77 -11.49
CA THR A 164 12.06 -0.19 -10.62
C THR A 164 12.84 -1.27 -9.88
N LEU A 165 12.15 -2.26 -9.31
CA LEU A 165 12.80 -3.39 -8.63
C LEU A 165 13.67 -4.21 -9.58
N ASN A 166 13.20 -4.46 -10.79
CA ASN A 166 13.95 -5.19 -11.80
C ASN A 166 15.21 -4.42 -12.22
N GLN A 167 15.13 -3.10 -12.40
CA GLN A 167 16.27 -2.24 -12.74
C GLN A 167 17.31 -2.17 -11.63
N LEU A 168 16.88 -2.21 -10.38
CA LEU A 168 17.77 -2.23 -9.23
C LEU A 168 18.38 -3.62 -8.95
N ASN A 169 18.19 -4.61 -9.83
CA ASN A 169 18.58 -6.01 -9.63
C ASN A 169 18.09 -6.66 -8.33
N PHE A 170 17.12 -6.02 -7.66
CA PHE A 170 16.36 -6.69 -6.63
C PHE A 170 15.41 -7.66 -7.34
N ARG A 171 15.91 -8.81 -7.77
CA ARG A 171 15.04 -9.89 -8.25
C ARG A 171 14.04 -10.15 -7.16
N ALA A 172 12.77 -9.98 -7.50
CA ALA A 172 11.68 -10.02 -6.56
C ALA A 172 11.82 -11.21 -5.62
N PHE A 173 11.97 -10.94 -4.34
CA PHE A 173 11.76 -11.93 -3.30
C PHE A 173 10.32 -12.41 -3.49
N GLY A 174 10.13 -13.57 -4.07
CA GLY A 174 8.79 -14.12 -4.22
C GLY A 174 8.39 -14.59 -5.62
N THR A 175 9.20 -14.45 -6.65
CA THR A 175 8.97 -15.26 -7.85
C THR A 175 9.23 -16.72 -7.47
N LEU A 176 8.15 -17.44 -7.17
CA LEU A 176 8.18 -18.89 -7.06
C LEU A 176 8.60 -19.43 -8.45
N HIS A 177 9.90 -19.57 -8.66
CA HIS A 177 10.41 -20.27 -9.81
C HIS A 177 10.25 -21.77 -9.55
N PHE A 178 9.18 -22.32 -10.07
CA PHE A 178 9.05 -23.77 -10.19
C PHE A 178 9.98 -24.26 -11.30
N SER A 179 11.29 -24.25 -11.03
CA SER A 179 12.27 -24.86 -11.92
C SER A 179 12.12 -26.37 -11.78
N GLY A 180 11.77 -27.05 -12.87
CA GLY A 180 11.72 -28.50 -12.93
C GLY A 180 10.33 -29.13 -13.10
N LEU A 181 9.28 -28.32 -13.30
CA LEU A 181 8.01 -28.86 -13.79
C LEU A 181 8.17 -29.22 -15.27
N ALA A 182 8.43 -30.49 -15.55
CA ALA A 182 8.27 -30.99 -16.92
C ALA A 182 6.83 -30.75 -17.37
N PRO A 183 6.59 -30.38 -18.63
CA PRO A 183 5.24 -30.25 -19.16
C PRO A 183 4.54 -31.61 -19.03
N LEU A 184 3.57 -31.72 -18.12
CA LEU A 184 2.77 -32.91 -17.94
C LEU A 184 1.90 -33.13 -19.18
N SER A 185 1.86 -34.36 -19.70
CA SER A 185 0.93 -34.70 -20.76
C SER A 185 -0.52 -34.60 -20.24
N THR A 186 -1.47 -34.32 -21.14
CA THR A 186 -2.89 -34.21 -20.77
C THR A 186 -3.44 -35.48 -20.11
N LEU A 187 -2.87 -36.63 -20.40
CA LEU A 187 -3.26 -37.92 -19.83
C LEU A 187 -2.76 -38.07 -18.37
N GLU A 188 -1.60 -37.53 -18.06
CA GLU A 188 -1.02 -37.55 -16.72
C GLU A 188 -1.80 -36.65 -15.76
N TRP A 189 -2.35 -35.53 -16.24
CA TRP A 189 -3.19 -34.66 -15.45
C TRP A 189 -4.44 -35.36 -14.93
N ALA A 190 -5.10 -36.19 -15.74
CA ALA A 190 -6.33 -36.87 -15.36
C ALA A 190 -6.12 -37.84 -14.18
N HIS A 191 -4.97 -38.53 -14.14
CA HIS A 191 -4.64 -39.45 -13.05
C HIS A 191 -4.18 -38.71 -11.77
N GLN A 192 -3.64 -37.50 -11.88
CA GLN A 192 -3.17 -36.72 -10.74
C GLN A 192 -4.29 -35.89 -10.08
N LEU A 193 -5.39 -35.59 -10.78
CA LEU A 193 -6.49 -34.78 -10.27
C LEU A 193 -7.05 -35.26 -8.92
N PRO A 194 -7.29 -36.58 -8.69
CA PRO A 194 -7.80 -37.04 -7.40
C PRO A 194 -6.81 -36.77 -6.27
N LEU A 195 -5.51 -36.98 -6.51
CA LEU A 195 -4.45 -36.72 -5.54
C LEU A 195 -4.35 -35.23 -5.22
N LEU A 196 -4.39 -34.37 -6.23
CA LEU A 196 -4.39 -32.91 -6.08
C LEU A 196 -5.63 -32.45 -5.30
N ALA A 197 -6.80 -33.01 -5.59
CA ALA A 197 -8.03 -32.72 -4.85
C ALA A 197 -7.92 -33.13 -3.38
N LEU A 198 -7.34 -34.29 -3.08
CA LEU A 198 -7.09 -34.75 -1.72
C LEU A 198 -6.14 -33.79 -0.98
N VAL A 199 -5.01 -33.44 -1.59
CA VAL A 199 -4.02 -32.51 -1.01
C VAL A 199 -4.65 -31.14 -0.77
N ALA A 200 -5.44 -30.64 -1.72
CA ALA A 200 -6.16 -29.37 -1.57
C ALA A 200 -7.18 -29.42 -0.42
N ALA A 201 -7.94 -30.53 -0.29
CA ALA A 201 -8.88 -30.72 0.81
C ALA A 201 -8.17 -30.76 2.18
N LEU A 202 -7.07 -31.50 2.29
CA LEU A 202 -6.25 -31.55 3.50
C LEU A 202 -5.65 -30.18 3.83
N GLY A 203 -5.13 -29.46 2.84
CA GLY A 203 -4.64 -28.10 3.01
C GLY A 203 -5.73 -27.15 3.51
N GLY A 204 -6.95 -27.25 2.96
CA GLY A 204 -8.11 -26.50 3.42
C GLY A 204 -8.50 -26.82 4.87
N LEU A 205 -8.47 -28.07 5.28
CA LEU A 205 -8.74 -28.48 6.67
C LEU A 205 -7.68 -27.93 7.64
N VAL A 206 -6.39 -28.00 7.28
CA VAL A 206 -5.30 -27.44 8.06
C VAL A 206 -5.45 -25.92 8.19
N GLY A 207 -5.77 -25.22 7.09
CA GLY A 207 -6.03 -23.79 7.08
C GLY A 207 -7.22 -23.41 7.97
N ALA A 208 -8.32 -24.15 7.90
CA ALA A 208 -9.49 -23.94 8.76
C ALA A 208 -9.16 -24.16 10.24
N GLY A 209 -8.39 -25.21 10.56
CA GLY A 209 -7.88 -25.49 11.90
C GLY A 209 -7.01 -24.36 12.45
N PHE A 210 -6.06 -23.88 11.64
CA PHE A 210 -5.23 -22.72 11.98
C PHE A 210 -6.07 -21.47 12.27
N GLN A 211 -7.05 -21.16 11.42
CA GLN A 211 -7.97 -20.05 11.62
C GLN A 211 -8.76 -20.15 12.93
N ALA A 212 -9.28 -21.33 13.24
CA ALA A 212 -10.01 -21.58 14.49
C ALA A 212 -9.11 -21.40 15.72
N LEU A 213 -7.89 -21.91 15.66
CA LEU A 213 -6.87 -21.76 16.70
C LEU A 213 -6.49 -20.30 16.89
N HIS A 214 -6.20 -19.60 15.80
CA HIS A 214 -5.86 -18.16 15.81
C HIS A 214 -6.98 -17.31 16.41
N ARG A 215 -8.24 -17.54 16.01
CA ARG A 215 -9.40 -16.82 16.57
C ARG A 215 -9.56 -17.08 18.08
N SER A 216 -9.34 -18.30 18.55
CA SER A 216 -9.42 -18.64 19.96
C SER A 216 -8.29 -18.00 20.77
N ALA A 217 -7.06 -18.03 20.24
CA ALA A 217 -5.90 -17.37 20.83
C ALA A 217 -6.09 -15.85 20.91
N ALA A 218 -6.54 -15.21 19.83
CA ALA A 218 -6.82 -13.78 19.77
C ALA A 218 -7.90 -13.36 20.77
N ARG A 219 -8.97 -14.15 20.94
CA ARG A 219 -10.01 -13.93 21.96
C ARG A 219 -9.46 -14.00 23.37
N ARG A 220 -8.61 -14.99 23.66
CA ARG A 220 -7.93 -15.12 24.97
C ARG A 220 -6.98 -13.95 25.24
N ALA A 221 -6.22 -13.51 24.24
CA ALA A 221 -5.31 -12.37 24.35
C ALA A 221 -6.04 -11.06 24.64
N ARG A 222 -7.20 -10.82 23.99
CA ARG A 222 -8.04 -9.62 24.23
C ARG A 222 -8.64 -9.59 25.64
N ARG A 223 -8.96 -10.74 26.24
CA ARG A 223 -9.46 -10.82 27.63
C ARG A 223 -8.41 -10.48 28.67
N LYS A 224 -7.13 -10.74 28.38
CA LYS A 224 -6.01 -10.35 29.25
C LYS A 224 -5.52 -8.98 28.77
N ARG A 225 -5.89 -7.90 29.44
CA ARG A 225 -5.30 -6.57 29.25
C ARG A 225 -3.79 -6.66 29.55
N ALA A 226 -3.01 -7.06 28.56
CA ALA A 226 -1.57 -7.10 28.68
C ALA A 226 -1.03 -5.67 28.61
N THR A 227 -0.13 -5.29 29.51
CA THR A 227 0.66 -4.08 29.39
C THR A 227 1.49 -4.14 28.11
N ALA A 228 1.84 -2.98 27.53
CA ALA A 228 2.67 -2.93 26.32
C ALA A 228 3.97 -3.74 26.46
N ALA A 229 4.59 -3.69 27.64
CA ALA A 229 5.79 -4.48 27.96
C ALA A 229 5.54 -5.98 27.91
N ALA A 230 4.42 -6.46 28.44
CA ALA A 230 4.06 -7.90 28.39
C ALA A 230 3.73 -8.35 26.95
N PHE A 231 3.18 -7.48 26.12
CA PHE A 231 2.96 -7.78 24.71
C PHE A 231 4.29 -7.93 23.97
N VAL A 232 5.23 -7.00 24.13
CA VAL A 232 6.57 -7.05 23.53
C VAL A 232 7.33 -8.29 24.00
N ALA A 233 7.33 -8.58 25.31
CA ALA A 233 8.00 -9.76 25.86
C ALA A 233 7.44 -11.09 25.26
N ARG A 234 6.12 -11.19 25.08
CA ARG A 234 5.52 -12.36 24.44
C ARG A 234 5.91 -12.47 22.96
N ALA A 235 5.89 -11.35 22.22
CA ALA A 235 6.29 -11.33 20.82
C ALA A 235 7.76 -11.78 20.69
N ALA A 236 8.65 -11.28 21.52
CA ALA A 236 10.06 -11.67 21.56
C ALA A 236 10.22 -13.17 21.90
N ALA A 237 9.51 -13.65 22.91
CA ALA A 237 9.56 -15.08 23.29
C ALA A 237 9.05 -16.01 22.19
N THR A 238 7.95 -15.64 21.50
CA THR A 238 7.44 -16.44 20.38
C THR A 238 8.39 -16.42 19.19
N SER A 239 9.00 -15.29 18.87
CA SER A 239 10.00 -15.18 17.80
C SER A 239 11.23 -16.04 18.12
N ALA A 240 11.76 -15.97 19.34
CA ALA A 240 12.88 -16.79 19.79
C ALA A 240 12.56 -18.29 19.72
N ALA A 241 11.37 -18.69 20.15
CA ALA A 241 10.93 -20.08 20.08
C ALA A 241 10.85 -20.60 18.64
N ILE A 242 10.35 -19.78 17.69
CA ILE A 242 10.29 -20.14 16.26
C ILE A 242 11.69 -20.32 15.70
N VAL A 243 12.62 -19.38 15.96
CA VAL A 243 14.00 -19.46 15.47
C VAL A 243 14.70 -20.70 16.03
N LEU A 244 14.55 -20.97 17.33
CA LEU A 244 15.10 -22.18 17.96
C LEU A 244 14.52 -23.48 17.37
N ALA A 245 13.22 -23.51 17.11
CA ALA A 245 12.56 -24.66 16.49
C ALA A 245 13.08 -24.89 15.06
N MET A 246 13.22 -23.82 14.26
CA MET A 246 13.79 -23.89 12.90
C MET A 246 15.24 -24.38 12.92
N PHE A 247 16.04 -23.88 13.85
CA PHE A 247 17.43 -24.32 14.03
C PHE A 247 17.51 -25.80 14.44
N ALA A 248 16.68 -26.22 15.39
CA ALA A 248 16.62 -27.63 15.80
C ALA A 248 16.18 -28.57 14.67
N LEU A 249 15.22 -28.14 13.83
CA LEU A 249 14.77 -28.87 12.65
C LEU A 249 15.88 -28.98 11.60
N SER A 250 16.61 -27.91 11.37
CA SER A 250 17.77 -27.90 10.45
C SER A 250 18.85 -28.87 10.90
N LEU A 251 19.19 -28.88 12.20
CA LEU A 251 20.15 -29.84 12.76
C LEU A 251 19.64 -31.28 12.65
N ALA A 252 18.36 -31.53 12.87
CA ALA A 252 17.74 -32.85 12.76
C ALA A 252 17.67 -33.36 11.31
N ALA A 253 17.53 -32.45 10.34
CA ALA A 253 17.52 -32.77 8.91
C ALA A 253 18.91 -32.98 8.31
N GLY A 254 19.99 -32.71 9.04
CA GLY A 254 21.37 -32.94 8.60
C GLY A 254 21.83 -31.99 7.51
N THR A 255 21.22 -30.77 7.41
CA THR A 255 21.56 -29.71 6.46
C THR A 255 22.27 -28.54 7.14
#